data_7a6c06003d56618c14f2d6af6850ca6e
#
_entry.id   7a6c06003d56618c14f2d6af6850ca6e
#
_cell.length_a   1.000
_cell.length_b   1.000
_cell.length_c   1.000
_cell.angle_alpha   90.00
_cell.angle_beta   90.00
_cell.angle_gamma   90.00
#
_symmetry.space_group_name_H-M   'P 1'
#
loop_
_entity.id
_entity.type
_entity.pdbx_description
1 polymer ?
#
loop_
_entity_poly.entity_id
_entity_poly.type
_entity_poly.pdbx_seq_one_letter_code
_entity_poly.pdbx_strand_id
1 'polypeptide(L)'
;MKIAIDARTLGSRPSGVGMYLNDFLKQLIKYEDMEFVLISDVAESEYIKSFQNKGIKVYTQGKKVYKSAGVYSYFTFVKKQLELIKPDIFWEVNTIIPVKLKGDYRIMITIHDMFPIEYVEYFGRVYNIYFKHNL
;
A
#
# COMPACT_ATOMS: atom_id res chain seq x y z
N MET A 1 -13.53 8.80 10.18
CA MET A 1 -12.46 9.10 9.19
C MET A 1 -12.15 7.82 8.41
N LYS A 2 -12.15 7.87 7.05
CA LYS A 2 -11.91 6.70 6.19
C LYS A 2 -10.46 6.68 5.68
N ILE A 3 -9.75 5.57 5.91
CA ILE A 3 -8.35 5.40 5.53
C ILE A 3 -8.23 4.22 4.56
N ALA A 4 -7.79 4.51 3.32
CA ALA A 4 -7.43 3.47 2.36
C ALA A 4 -5.93 3.16 2.47
N ILE A 5 -5.56 1.89 2.54
CA ILE A 5 -4.18 1.45 2.79
C ILE A 5 -3.71 0.57 1.63
N ASP A 6 -2.54 0.86 1.06
CA ASP A 6 -1.87 -0.10 0.17
C ASP A 6 -1.33 -1.27 0.99
N ALA A 7 -2.02 -2.40 0.90
CA ALA A 7 -1.75 -3.61 1.67
C ALA A 7 -1.06 -4.73 0.86
N ARG A 8 -0.49 -4.43 -0.33
CA ARG A 8 0.22 -5.45 -1.15
C ARG A 8 1.38 -6.12 -0.40
N THR A 9 1.95 -5.44 0.59
CA THR A 9 3.02 -5.98 1.45
C THR A 9 2.54 -7.06 2.42
N LEU A 10 1.21 -7.20 2.61
CA LEU A 10 0.57 -8.30 3.34
C LEU A 10 0.33 -9.54 2.48
N GLY A 11 0.97 -9.68 1.32
CA GLY A 11 0.85 -10.85 0.45
C GLY A 11 1.19 -12.18 1.12
N SER A 12 1.29 -13.26 0.34
CA SER A 12 1.47 -14.63 0.85
C SER A 12 2.75 -14.84 1.68
N ARG A 13 3.74 -13.94 1.53
CA ARG A 13 4.99 -13.93 2.33
C ARG A 13 5.34 -12.49 2.67
N PRO A 14 4.74 -11.93 3.71
CA PRO A 14 5.03 -10.56 4.09
C PRO A 14 6.48 -10.40 4.52
N SER A 15 7.12 -9.36 4.00
CA SER A 15 8.42 -8.89 4.45
C SER A 15 8.29 -8.12 5.78
N GLY A 16 9.40 -7.57 6.28
CA GLY A 16 9.37 -6.70 7.46
C GLY A 16 8.35 -5.55 7.35
N VAL A 17 8.21 -4.95 6.17
CA VAL A 17 7.19 -3.92 5.89
C VAL A 17 5.77 -4.46 6.05
N GLY A 18 5.51 -5.68 5.56
CA GLY A 18 4.20 -6.33 5.75
C GLY A 18 3.91 -6.65 7.21
N MET A 19 4.90 -7.13 7.95
CA MET A 19 4.74 -7.39 9.40
C MET A 19 4.50 -6.10 10.18
N TYR A 20 5.22 -5.03 9.86
CA TYR A 20 4.95 -3.70 10.42
C TYR A 20 3.49 -3.28 10.20
N LEU A 21 2.99 -3.36 8.95
CA LEU A 21 1.60 -3.03 8.66
C LEU A 21 0.62 -3.92 9.43
N ASN A 22 0.86 -5.24 9.46
CA ASN A 22 0.02 -6.18 10.19
C ASN A 22 -0.13 -5.81 11.66
N ASP A 23 0.98 -5.55 12.33
CA ASP A 23 0.98 -5.29 13.77
C ASP A 23 0.42 -3.91 14.09
N PHE A 24 0.73 -2.92 13.26
CA PHE A 24 0.22 -1.57 13.42
C PHE A 24 -1.30 -1.52 13.19
N LEU A 25 -1.78 -2.14 12.10
CA LEU A 25 -3.21 -2.18 11.77
C LEU A 25 -4.03 -2.92 12.82
N LYS A 26 -3.50 -4.00 13.44
CA LYS A 26 -4.16 -4.67 14.57
C LYS A 26 -4.45 -3.76 15.76
N GLN A 27 -3.65 -2.72 15.95
CA GLN A 27 -3.90 -1.73 16.99
C GLN A 27 -4.87 -0.65 16.51
N LEU A 28 -4.68 -0.16 15.29
CA LEU A 28 -5.51 0.91 14.73
C LEU A 28 -6.98 0.54 14.59
N ILE A 29 -7.29 -0.70 14.22
CA ILE A 29 -8.70 -1.16 14.07
C ILE A 29 -9.51 -1.17 15.37
N LYS A 30 -8.88 -0.91 16.50
CA LYS A 30 -9.57 -0.76 17.81
C LYS A 30 -10.21 0.62 17.98
N TYR A 31 -9.88 1.58 17.12
CA TYR A 31 -10.45 2.92 17.14
C TYR A 31 -11.73 2.96 16.29
N GLU A 32 -12.88 3.13 16.95
CA GLU A 32 -14.20 3.06 16.32
C GLU A 32 -14.51 4.26 15.40
N ASP A 33 -13.81 5.37 15.55
CA ASP A 33 -13.94 6.58 14.75
C ASP A 33 -13.20 6.50 13.39
N MET A 34 -12.51 5.37 13.12
CA MET A 34 -11.75 5.12 11.90
C MET A 34 -12.33 3.93 11.11
N GLU A 35 -12.57 4.15 9.82
CA GLU A 35 -12.92 3.10 8.86
C GLU A 35 -11.67 2.77 8.03
N PHE A 36 -11.25 1.52 8.04
CA PHE A 36 -10.10 1.06 7.26
C PHE A 36 -10.55 0.26 6.05
N VAL A 37 -9.88 0.50 4.92
CA VAL A 37 -10.08 -0.20 3.66
C VAL A 37 -8.72 -0.62 3.11
N LEU A 38 -8.56 -1.89 2.80
CA LEU A 38 -7.31 -2.41 2.23
C LEU A 38 -7.41 -2.50 0.71
N ILE A 39 -6.36 -2.09 0.03
CA ILE A 39 -6.15 -2.28 -1.42
C ILE A 39 -4.94 -3.18 -1.57
N SER A 40 -5.10 -4.34 -2.23
CA SER A 40 -4.03 -5.32 -2.36
C SER A 40 -3.98 -5.91 -3.77
N ASP A 41 -2.87 -6.52 -4.12
CA ASP A 41 -2.72 -7.27 -5.36
C ASP A 41 -3.47 -8.62 -5.31
N VAL A 42 -3.45 -9.29 -4.16
CA VAL A 42 -4.13 -10.58 -3.92
C VAL A 42 -4.85 -10.60 -2.58
N ALA A 43 -5.83 -11.49 -2.42
CA ALA A 43 -6.63 -11.67 -1.21
C ALA A 43 -6.35 -12.98 -0.45
N GLU A 44 -5.58 -13.91 -1.02
CA GLU A 44 -5.41 -15.26 -0.48
C GLU A 44 -4.52 -15.31 0.77
N SER A 45 -3.80 -14.25 1.09
CA SER A 45 -2.95 -14.15 2.26
C SER A 45 -3.75 -14.33 3.56
N GLU A 46 -3.25 -15.13 4.47
CA GLU A 46 -3.86 -15.33 5.79
C GLU A 46 -3.97 -14.02 6.58
N TYR A 47 -3.02 -13.10 6.40
CA TYR A 47 -3.04 -11.78 7.02
C TYR A 47 -4.21 -10.94 6.50
N ILE A 48 -4.42 -10.89 5.18
CA ILE A 48 -5.54 -10.18 4.58
C ILE A 48 -6.87 -10.80 5.00
N LYS A 49 -6.98 -12.13 4.95
CA LYS A 49 -8.18 -12.85 5.41
C LYS A 49 -8.50 -12.57 6.88
N SER A 50 -7.49 -12.48 7.74
CA SER A 50 -7.67 -12.13 9.15
C SER A 50 -8.34 -10.77 9.33
N PHE A 51 -7.99 -9.76 8.51
CA PHE A 51 -8.64 -8.46 8.53
C PHE A 51 -10.03 -8.47 7.91
N GLN A 52 -10.25 -9.23 6.84
CA GLN A 52 -11.59 -9.44 6.26
C GLN A 52 -12.57 -10.06 7.28
N ASN A 53 -12.10 -11.05 8.05
CA ASN A 53 -12.91 -11.69 9.11
C ASN A 53 -13.26 -10.72 10.25
N LYS A 54 -12.53 -9.60 10.39
CA LYS A 54 -12.83 -8.51 11.30
C LYS A 54 -13.69 -7.39 10.67
N GLY A 55 -14.25 -7.63 9.49
CA GLY A 55 -15.15 -6.71 8.80
C GLY A 55 -14.44 -5.64 7.96
N ILE A 56 -13.10 -5.68 7.81
CA ILE A 56 -12.38 -4.72 6.97
C ILE A 56 -12.60 -5.05 5.49
N LYS A 57 -13.04 -4.07 4.72
CA LYS A 57 -13.19 -4.21 3.27
C LYS A 57 -11.84 -4.33 2.58
N VAL A 58 -11.74 -5.25 1.64
CA VAL A 58 -10.52 -5.47 0.85
C VAL A 58 -10.87 -5.45 -0.64
N TYR A 59 -10.15 -4.61 -1.39
CA TYR A 59 -10.21 -4.57 -2.84
C TYR A 59 -8.94 -5.16 -3.42
N THR A 60 -9.07 -6.09 -4.35
CA THR A 60 -7.91 -6.80 -4.93
C THR A 60 -7.91 -6.73 -6.45
N GLN A 61 -6.71 -6.70 -7.01
CA GLN A 61 -6.49 -6.82 -8.46
C GLN A 61 -6.61 -8.29 -8.92
N GLY A 62 -6.45 -9.25 -8.02
CA GLY A 62 -6.48 -10.69 -8.32
C GLY A 62 -5.21 -11.24 -8.98
N LYS A 63 -4.13 -10.46 -9.03
CA LYS A 63 -2.84 -10.88 -9.61
C LYS A 63 -1.68 -10.37 -8.77
N LYS A 64 -0.77 -11.28 -8.40
CA LYS A 64 0.48 -10.91 -7.72
C LYS A 64 1.35 -9.97 -8.55
N VAL A 65 1.93 -8.99 -7.89
CA VAL A 65 2.89 -8.06 -8.47
C VAL A 65 4.29 -8.65 -8.37
N TYR A 66 4.85 -9.13 -9.50
CA TYR A 66 6.18 -9.75 -9.52
C TYR A 66 7.27 -8.91 -10.19
N LYS A 67 6.92 -7.99 -11.08
CA LYS A 67 7.86 -7.21 -11.90
C LYS A 67 7.36 -5.78 -12.10
N SER A 68 8.21 -4.91 -12.58
CA SER A 68 7.90 -3.49 -12.82
C SER A 68 6.62 -3.25 -13.64
N ALA A 69 6.36 -4.06 -14.68
CA ALA A 69 5.10 -3.98 -15.44
C ALA A 69 3.86 -4.30 -14.58
N GLY A 70 3.99 -5.24 -13.63
CA GLY A 70 2.95 -5.56 -12.66
C GLY A 70 2.70 -4.41 -11.69
N VAL A 71 3.74 -3.70 -11.28
CA VAL A 71 3.61 -2.51 -10.42
C VAL A 71 2.82 -1.40 -11.12
N TYR A 72 3.06 -1.15 -12.40
CA TYR A 72 2.30 -0.16 -13.16
C TYR A 72 0.80 -0.52 -13.24
N SER A 73 0.50 -1.78 -13.57
CA SER A 73 -0.88 -2.29 -13.58
C SER A 73 -1.54 -2.16 -12.21
N TYR A 74 -0.82 -2.52 -11.16
CA TYR A 74 -1.31 -2.40 -9.78
C TYR A 74 -1.58 -0.94 -9.40
N PHE A 75 -0.70 -0.02 -9.71
CA PHE A 75 -0.90 1.39 -9.42
C PHE A 75 -2.08 2.00 -10.20
N THR A 76 -2.34 1.53 -11.42
CA THR A 76 -3.55 1.90 -12.17
C THR A 76 -4.80 1.39 -11.46
N PHE A 77 -4.76 0.17 -10.95
CA PHE A 77 -5.84 -0.40 -10.13
C PHE A 77 -6.04 0.42 -8.84
N VAL A 78 -4.97 0.73 -8.10
CA VAL A 78 -5.04 1.55 -6.86
C VAL A 78 -5.73 2.88 -7.13
N LYS A 79 -5.33 3.60 -8.20
CA LYS A 79 -5.98 4.88 -8.57
C LYS A 79 -7.48 4.73 -8.75
N LYS A 80 -7.90 3.73 -9.53
CA LYS A 80 -9.31 3.45 -9.76
C LYS A 80 -10.05 3.13 -8.46
N GLN A 81 -9.43 2.39 -7.54
CA GLN A 81 -10.04 2.11 -6.25
C GLN A 81 -10.16 3.37 -5.40
N LEU A 82 -9.16 4.24 -5.36
CA LEU A 82 -9.21 5.50 -4.62
C LEU A 82 -10.34 6.42 -5.11
N GLU A 83 -10.60 6.47 -6.42
CA GLU A 83 -11.73 7.20 -7.00
C GLU A 83 -13.10 6.66 -6.55
N LEU A 84 -13.21 5.34 -6.36
CA LEU A 84 -14.43 4.67 -5.90
C LEU A 84 -14.61 4.76 -4.38
N ILE A 85 -13.54 4.55 -3.62
CA ILE A 85 -13.55 4.51 -2.15
C ILE A 85 -13.74 5.92 -1.59
N LYS A 86 -13.15 6.94 -2.22
CA LYS A 86 -13.09 8.33 -1.76
C LYS A 86 -12.68 8.42 -0.29
N PRO A 87 -11.45 8.00 0.05
CA PRO A 87 -10.99 8.04 1.43
C PRO A 87 -10.67 9.47 1.87
N ASP A 88 -10.57 9.70 3.16
CA ASP A 88 -9.99 10.94 3.72
C ASP A 88 -8.47 10.91 3.66
N ILE A 89 -7.89 9.70 3.82
CA ILE A 89 -6.44 9.45 3.77
C ILE A 89 -6.17 8.22 2.90
N PHE A 90 -5.18 8.35 2.00
CA PHE A 90 -4.52 7.20 1.37
C PHE A 90 -3.18 6.97 2.03
N TRP A 91 -2.98 5.79 2.63
CA TRP A 91 -1.74 5.41 3.30
C TRP A 91 -0.94 4.42 2.45
N GLU A 92 0.18 4.90 1.95
CA GLU A 92 1.19 4.07 1.27
C GLU A 92 2.25 3.61 2.27
N VAL A 93 2.28 2.32 2.52
CA VAL A 93 3.16 1.71 3.53
C VAL A 93 4.53 1.35 2.97
N ASN A 94 4.65 1.24 1.65
CA ASN A 94 5.86 0.73 0.99
C ASN A 94 6.71 1.83 0.31
N THR A 95 6.61 3.05 0.75
CA THR A 95 7.39 4.22 0.31
C THR A 95 7.11 4.68 -1.14
N ILE A 96 6.69 3.79 -2.05
CA ILE A 96 6.52 4.09 -3.49
C ILE A 96 5.05 4.31 -3.81
N ILE A 97 4.66 5.54 -4.07
CA ILE A 97 3.28 5.92 -4.42
C ILE A 97 2.99 5.85 -5.92
N PRO A 98 1.73 5.62 -6.33
CA PRO A 98 1.31 5.81 -7.71
C PRO A 98 1.51 7.26 -8.16
N VAL A 99 2.14 7.47 -9.32
CA VAL A 99 2.31 8.82 -9.88
C VAL A 99 0.97 9.44 -10.29
N LYS A 100 0.85 10.77 -10.22
CA LYS A 100 -0.34 11.53 -10.63
C LYS A 100 -1.62 11.07 -9.91
N LEU A 101 -1.54 10.86 -8.60
CA LEU A 101 -2.73 10.70 -7.78
C LEU A 101 -3.60 11.96 -7.85
N LYS A 102 -4.91 11.78 -8.03
CA LYS A 102 -5.90 12.85 -8.07
C LYS A 102 -7.03 12.47 -7.14
N GLY A 103 -7.48 13.41 -6.33
CA GLY A 103 -8.59 13.22 -5.41
C GLY A 103 -8.49 14.17 -4.22
N ASP A 104 -9.56 14.23 -3.47
CA ASP A 104 -9.73 15.13 -2.33
C ASP A 104 -9.36 14.39 -1.02
N TYR A 105 -8.20 13.72 -1.02
CA TYR A 105 -7.67 12.97 0.11
C TYR A 105 -6.21 13.36 0.40
N ARG A 106 -5.82 13.20 1.66
CA ARG A 106 -4.43 13.36 2.07
C ARG A 106 -3.64 12.08 1.78
N ILE A 107 -2.36 12.23 1.46
CA ILE A 107 -1.46 11.10 1.27
C ILE A 107 -0.56 10.99 2.49
N MET A 108 -0.52 9.80 3.08
CA MET A 108 0.41 9.45 4.15
C MET A 108 1.37 8.38 3.62
N ILE A 109 2.66 8.58 3.81
CA ILE A 109 3.70 7.65 3.35
C ILE A 109 4.53 7.22 4.54
N THR A 110 4.78 5.90 4.66
CA THR A 110 5.77 5.37 5.60
C THR A 110 7.09 5.18 4.90
N ILE A 111 8.13 5.84 5.38
CA ILE A 111 9.51 5.69 4.88
C ILE A 111 10.22 4.79 5.88
N HIS A 112 10.56 3.56 5.46
CA HIS A 112 11.22 2.58 6.32
C HIS A 112 12.72 2.78 6.39
N ASP A 113 13.34 3.20 5.29
CA ASP A 113 14.76 3.53 5.22
C ASP A 113 15.06 4.50 4.08
N MET A 114 16.26 5.10 4.12
CA MET A 114 16.75 6.02 3.10
C MET A 114 17.88 5.38 2.27
N PHE A 115 18.12 4.08 2.44
CA PHE A 115 19.19 3.36 1.77
C PHE A 115 19.20 3.55 0.24
N PRO A 116 18.04 3.56 -0.47
CA PRO A 116 18.02 3.80 -1.91
C PRO A 116 18.49 5.20 -2.33
N ILE A 117 18.51 6.19 -1.43
CA ILE A 117 19.02 7.54 -1.71
C ILE A 117 20.52 7.60 -1.44
N GLU A 118 20.97 6.99 -0.35
CA GLU A 118 22.38 7.07 0.09
C GLU A 118 23.29 6.15 -0.73
N TYR A 119 22.78 5.01 -1.16
CA TYR A 119 23.54 3.94 -1.84
C TYR A 119 22.96 3.61 -3.21
N VAL A 120 22.95 4.61 -4.08
CA VAL A 120 22.32 4.57 -5.42
C VAL A 120 22.86 3.44 -6.31
N GLU A 121 24.11 3.05 -6.12
CA GLU A 121 24.82 2.03 -6.88
C GLU A 121 24.24 0.62 -6.68
N TYR A 122 23.60 0.35 -5.55
CA TYR A 122 22.99 -0.96 -5.26
C TYR A 122 21.59 -1.11 -5.88
N PHE A 123 21.01 -0.03 -6.40
CA PHE A 123 19.66 -0.03 -6.96
C PHE A 123 19.68 0.28 -8.45
N GLY A 124 18.74 -0.29 -9.20
CA GLY A 124 18.60 0.00 -10.63
C GLY A 124 18.22 1.46 -10.87
N ARG A 125 18.76 2.07 -11.95
CA ARG A 125 18.55 3.49 -12.30
C ARG A 125 17.06 3.89 -12.31
N VAL A 126 16.18 3.04 -12.83
CA VAL A 126 14.73 3.29 -12.89
C VAL A 126 14.13 3.39 -11.49
N TYR A 127 14.54 2.52 -10.58
CA TYR A 127 14.09 2.55 -9.19
C TYR A 127 14.52 3.84 -8.50
N ASN A 128 15.78 4.25 -8.67
CA ASN A 128 16.32 5.46 -8.06
C ASN A 128 15.64 6.73 -8.56
N ILE A 129 15.37 6.82 -9.88
CA ILE A 129 14.64 7.95 -10.46
C ILE A 129 13.24 8.01 -9.88
N TYR A 130 12.55 6.86 -9.84
CA TYR A 130 11.20 6.79 -9.32
C TYR A 130 11.14 7.17 -7.83
N PHE A 131 12.07 6.64 -7.03
CA PHE A 131 12.15 6.91 -5.60
C PHE A 131 12.40 8.42 -5.33
N LYS A 132 13.35 9.03 -6.02
CA LYS A 132 13.65 10.48 -5.90
C LYS A 132 12.50 11.40 -6.32
N HIS A 133 11.65 10.96 -7.24
CA HIS A 133 10.50 11.76 -7.69
C HIS A 133 9.27 11.63 -6.80
N ASN A 134 9.24 10.66 -5.89
CA ASN A 134 8.08 10.38 -5.05
C ASN A 134 8.35 10.68 -3.55
N LEU A 135 9.52 11.16 -3.23
CA LEU A 135 9.88 11.74 -1.93
C LEU A 135 9.99 13.24 -2.04
#